data_fd02f5765fd7972300724f9bcf697b3a
#
_entry.id   fd02f5765fd7972300724f9bcf697b3a
#
_cell.length_a   1.000
_cell.length_b   1.000
_cell.length_c   1.000
_cell.angle_alpha   90.00
_cell.angle_beta   90.00
_cell.angle_gamma   90.00
#
_symmetry.space_group_name_H-M   'P 1'
#
loop_
_entity.id
_entity.type
_entity.pdbx_description
1 polymer ?
#
loop_
_entity_poly.entity_id
_entity_poly.type
_entity_poly.pdbx_seq_one_letter_code
_entity_poly.pdbx_strand_id
1 'polypeptide(L)' 'MRSSKLKNAEKDFQEQLAEAIESFREKMGGEPNVILLGAKFAGYETGIETLVSKDAPLSGFILYSIEEET' A
#
# COMPACT_ATOMS: atom_id res chain seq x y z
N MET A 1 22.88 1.93 16.05
CA MET A 1 22.44 1.81 15.83
C MET A 1 21.86 1.08 15.54
N ARG A 2 21.57 0.70 15.47
CA ARG A 2 21.16 0.11 15.34
C ARG A 2 20.52 -0.70 14.84
N SER A 3 20.31 -1.48 14.65
CA SER A 3 19.66 -2.44 14.29
C SER A 3 18.42 -2.24 13.83
N SER A 4 18.13 -1.85 12.87
CA SER A 4 16.87 -1.50 12.45
C SER A 4 16.49 -2.13 11.18
N LYS A 5 16.91 -3.31 10.93
CA LYS A 5 16.59 -3.93 9.68
C LYS A 5 15.10 -4.08 9.50
N LEU A 6 14.39 -4.44 10.57
CA LEU A 6 12.94 -4.57 10.46
C LEU A 6 12.31 -3.23 10.19
N LYS A 7 12.81 -2.21 10.87
CA LYS A 7 12.26 -0.89 10.66
C LYS A 7 12.56 -0.38 9.27
N ASN A 8 13.72 -0.75 8.75
CA ASN A 8 14.05 -0.31 7.40
C ASN A 8 13.12 -0.91 6.37
N ALA A 9 12.72 -2.16 6.57
CA ALA A 9 11.81 -2.78 5.62
C ALA A 9 10.47 -2.08 5.63
N GLU A 10 9.96 -1.77 6.82
CA GLU A 10 8.69 -1.08 6.91
C GLU A 10 8.81 0.34 6.36
N LYS A 11 9.92 0.98 6.61
CA LYS A 11 10.13 2.32 6.10
C LYS A 11 10.17 2.32 4.58
N ASP A 12 10.83 1.34 4.00
CA ASP A 12 10.87 1.23 2.55
C ASP A 12 9.46 1.05 1.99
N PHE A 13 8.66 0.21 2.65
CA PHE A 13 7.30 0.02 2.21
C PHE A 13 6.52 1.32 2.27
N GLN A 14 6.69 2.07 3.35
CA GLN A 14 5.95 3.32 3.49
C GLN A 14 6.36 4.32 2.42
N GLU A 15 7.63 4.36 2.09
CA GLU A 15 8.08 5.26 1.04
C GLU A 15 7.50 4.87 -0.31
N GLN A 16 7.52 3.58 -0.60
CA GLN A 16 6.95 3.12 -1.85
C GLN A 16 5.46 3.40 -1.90
N LEU A 17 4.79 3.21 -0.77
CA LEU A 17 3.36 3.47 -0.71
C LEU A 17 3.06 4.93 -0.98
N ALA A 18 3.83 5.82 -0.39
CA ALA A 18 3.61 7.25 -0.60
C ALA A 18 3.79 7.61 -2.07
N GLU A 19 4.82 7.08 -2.69
CA GLU A 19 5.04 7.36 -4.10
C GLU A 19 3.92 6.79 -4.95
N ALA A 20 3.48 5.59 -4.61
CA ALA A 20 2.42 4.97 -5.37
C ALA A 20 1.12 5.77 -5.24
N ILE A 21 0.84 6.27 -4.07
CA ILE A 21 -0.37 7.06 -3.86
C ILE A 21 -0.29 8.35 -4.68
N GLU A 22 0.86 9.00 -4.69
CA GLU A 22 1.01 10.19 -5.49
C GLU A 22 0.80 9.90 -6.96
N SER A 23 1.40 8.83 -7.43
CA SER A 23 1.25 8.46 -8.84
C SER A 23 -0.21 8.14 -9.15
N PHE A 24 -0.87 7.47 -8.23
CA PHE A 24 -2.28 7.13 -8.41
C PHE A 24 -3.12 8.40 -8.53
N ARG A 25 -2.84 9.37 -7.66
CA ARG A 25 -3.61 10.62 -7.68
C ARG A 25 -3.43 11.34 -9.01
N GLU A 26 -2.22 11.34 -9.52
CA GLU A 26 -1.97 12.01 -10.79
C GLU A 26 -2.68 11.32 -11.92
N LYS A 27 -2.70 9.99 -11.91
CA LYS A 27 -3.31 9.27 -13.00
C LYS A 27 -4.83 9.27 -12.91
N MET A 28 -5.35 9.08 -11.71
CA MET A 28 -6.78 8.91 -11.56
C MET A 28 -7.50 10.17 -11.15
N GLY A 29 -6.75 11.18 -10.72
CA GLY A 29 -7.39 12.40 -10.29
C GLY A 29 -8.00 12.34 -8.92
N GLY A 30 -7.72 11.30 -8.16
CA GLY A 30 -8.26 11.17 -6.80
C GLY A 30 -7.40 10.22 -5.99
N GLU A 31 -7.71 10.11 -4.72
CA GLU A 31 -6.92 9.28 -3.83
C GLU A 31 -7.48 7.86 -3.81
N PRO A 32 -6.61 6.89 -3.64
CA PRO A 32 -7.08 5.52 -3.48
C PRO A 32 -7.70 5.33 -2.09
N ASN A 33 -8.72 4.51 -2.02
CA ASN A 33 -9.33 4.22 -0.73
C ASN A 33 -9.22 2.76 -0.34
N VAL A 34 -8.63 1.93 -1.16
CA VAL A 34 -8.40 0.52 -0.86
C VAL A 34 -7.04 0.12 -1.39
N ILE A 35 -6.31 -0.66 -0.60
CA ILE A 35 -5.03 -1.19 -1.04
C ILE A 35 -5.05 -2.70 -0.87
N LEU A 36 -4.57 -3.38 -1.89
CA LEU A 36 -4.48 -4.84 -1.88
C LEU A 36 -3.02 -5.19 -1.65
N LEU A 37 -2.73 -5.81 -0.52
CA LEU A 37 -1.37 -6.13 -0.15
C LEU A 37 -1.06 -7.58 -0.44
N GLY A 38 0.17 -7.84 -0.85
CA GLY A 38 0.65 -9.19 -0.91
C GLY A 38 0.90 -9.73 0.49
N ALA A 39 1.07 -11.05 0.57
CA ALA A 39 1.21 -11.69 1.87
C ALA A 39 2.43 -11.18 2.62
N LYS A 40 3.45 -10.77 1.89
CA LYS A 40 4.68 -10.32 2.54
C LYS A 40 4.45 -9.02 3.32
N PHE A 41 3.51 -8.21 2.88
CA PHE A 41 3.25 -6.94 3.53
C PHE A 41 2.04 -7.00 4.45
N ALA A 42 1.50 -8.17 4.68
CA ALA A 42 0.36 -8.28 5.58
C ALA A 42 0.74 -7.78 6.95
N GLY A 43 -0.11 -6.96 7.53
CA GLY A 43 0.15 -6.40 8.84
C GLY A 43 0.78 -5.02 8.82
N TYR A 44 1.23 -4.56 7.67
CA TYR A 44 1.76 -3.21 7.59
C TYR A 44 0.61 -2.22 7.57
N GLU A 45 0.84 -1.07 8.16
CA GLU A 45 -0.19 -0.04 8.21
C GLU A 45 -0.12 0.81 6.95
N THR A 46 -1.27 1.08 6.37
CA THR A 46 -1.30 1.86 5.14
C THR A 46 -2.09 3.14 5.26
N GLY A 47 -2.92 3.27 6.29
CA GLY A 47 -3.76 4.45 6.42
C GLY A 47 -5.03 4.40 5.60
N ILE A 48 -5.22 3.37 4.79
CA ILE A 48 -6.44 3.18 4.04
C ILE A 48 -6.90 1.75 4.22
N GLU A 49 -8.07 1.46 3.72
CA GLU A 49 -8.62 0.11 3.89
C GLU A 49 -7.69 -0.89 3.24
N THR A 50 -7.28 -1.89 3.99
CA THR A 50 -6.26 -2.83 3.55
C THR A 50 -6.86 -4.21 3.41
N LEU A 51 -6.61 -4.83 2.27
CA LEU A 51 -7.00 -6.22 2.02
C LEU A 51 -5.75 -7.01 1.68
N VAL A 52 -5.71 -8.25 2.13
CA VAL A 52 -4.61 -9.14 1.80
C VAL A 52 -5.16 -10.20 0.87
N SER A 53 -4.52 -10.37 -0.28
CA SER A 53 -5.04 -11.27 -1.28
C SER A 53 -3.92 -12.08 -1.89
N LYS A 54 -4.23 -13.30 -2.25
CA LYS A 54 -3.27 -14.13 -2.94
C LYS A 54 -3.04 -13.65 -4.36
N ASP A 55 -3.98 -12.90 -4.89
CA ASP A 55 -3.84 -12.40 -6.26
C ASP A 55 -2.86 -11.25 -6.35
N ALA A 56 -2.56 -10.61 -5.23
CA ALA A 56 -1.58 -9.53 -5.25
C ALA A 56 -0.17 -10.10 -5.30
N PRO A 57 0.79 -9.38 -5.87
CA PRO A 57 2.17 -9.85 -5.85
C PRO A 57 2.63 -10.05 -4.42
N LEU A 58 3.43 -11.08 -4.21
CA LEU A 58 3.88 -11.40 -2.86
C LEU A 58 4.57 -10.21 -2.20
N SER A 59 5.40 -9.51 -2.94
CA SER A 59 6.12 -8.38 -2.38
C SER A 59 5.67 -7.09 -3.06
N GLY A 60 4.38 -6.92 -3.23
CA GLY A 60 3.86 -5.71 -3.86
C GLY A 60 2.49 -5.37 -3.35
N PHE A 61 1.89 -4.37 -3.96
CA PHE A 61 0.54 -3.97 -3.59
C PHE A 61 -0.11 -3.30 -4.78
N ILE A 62 -1.44 -3.22 -4.73
CA ILE A 62 -2.22 -2.60 -5.78
C ILE A 62 -3.19 -1.63 -5.12
N LEU A 63 -3.26 -0.43 -5.67
CA LEU A 63 -4.15 0.59 -5.14
C LEU A 63 -5.43 0.65 -5.96
N TYR A 64 -6.53 0.83 -5.27
CA TYR A 64 -7.85 0.90 -5.91
C TYR A 64 -8.60 2.11 -5.41
N SER A 65 -9.42 2.65 -6.25
CA SER A 65 -10.35 3.69 -5.86
C SER A 65 -11.75 3.17 -6.12
N ILE A 66 -12.46 2.86 -5.06
CA ILE A 66 -13.79 2.31 -5.16
C ILE A 66 -14.78 3.39 -4.82
N GLU A 67 -15.66 3.68 -5.75
CA GLU A 67 -16.68 4.67 -5.51
C GLU A 67 -17.88 3.99 -4.91
N GLU A 68 -18.30 4.50 -3.79
CA GLU A 68 -19.48 3.97 -3.17
C GLU A 68 -20.64 4.84 -3.54
N GLU A 69 -21.63 4.22 -4.11
CA GLU A 69 -22.82 4.95 -4.39
C GLU A 69 -23.77 4.71 -3.31
N THR A 70 -24.27 5.68 -2.68
CA THR A 70 -25.26 5.47 -1.63
C THR A 70 -26.63 5.76 -2.10
#